data_ef548a44177cb63836fb01a002deca7b
#
_entry.id   ef548a44177cb63836fb01a002deca7b
#
_cell.length_a   1.000
_cell.length_b   1.000
_cell.length_c   1.000
_cell.angle_alpha   90.00
_cell.angle_beta   90.00
_cell.angle_gamma   90.00
#
_symmetry.space_group_name_H-M   'P 1'
#
loop_
_entity.id
_entity.type
_entity.pdbx_description
1 polymer ?
#
loop_
_entity_poly.entity_id
_entity_poly.type
_entity_poly.pdbx_seq_one_letter_code
_entity_poly.pdbx_strand_id
1 'polypeptide(L)' 'MPEINYNPLRGKIRECGLTQKECAAKIGLSEGQLNRKLAGEYNFKQSEIHNLCGLLDIDAKEIGYYFFALKVEKYQL' A
#
# COMPACT_ATOMS: atom_id res chain seq x y z
N MET A 1 14.12 3.73 12.31
CA MET A 1 13.64 4.18 10.99
C MET A 1 12.16 4.45 11.06
N PRO A 2 11.68 5.54 10.50
CA PRO A 2 10.24 5.78 10.49
C PRO A 2 9.53 4.72 9.68
N GLU A 3 8.36 4.33 10.13
CA GLU A 3 7.52 3.37 9.44
C GLU A 3 6.71 4.06 8.36
N ILE A 4 6.41 3.32 7.30
CA ILE A 4 5.52 3.81 6.26
C ILE A 4 4.07 3.60 6.70
N ASN A 5 3.25 4.62 6.48
CA ASN A 5 1.83 4.55 6.77
C ASN A 5 1.08 4.07 5.53
N TYR A 6 0.62 2.83 5.56
CA TYR A 6 -0.14 2.24 4.45
C TYR A 6 -1.65 2.37 4.60
N ASN A 7 -2.14 3.15 5.58
CA ASN A 7 -3.57 3.37 5.72
C ASN A 7 -4.21 3.99 4.48
N PRO A 8 -3.57 4.97 3.81
CA PRO A 8 -4.11 5.47 2.55
C PRO A 8 -4.25 4.38 1.48
N LEU A 9 -3.29 3.48 1.39
CA LEU A 9 -3.33 2.38 0.43
C LEU A 9 -4.46 1.40 0.77
N ARG A 10 -4.63 1.06 2.05
CA ARG A 10 -5.75 0.23 2.48
C ARG A 10 -7.09 0.87 2.13
N GLY A 11 -7.19 2.18 2.34
CA GLY A 11 -8.41 2.93 1.98
C GLY A 11 -8.67 2.91 0.49
N LYS A 12 -7.61 3.02 -0.31
CA LYS A 12 -7.72 2.99 -1.78
C LYS A 12 -8.22 1.63 -2.27
N ILE A 13 -7.70 0.55 -1.70
CA ILE A 13 -8.16 -0.81 -2.03
C ILE A 13 -9.66 -0.93 -1.78
N ARG A 14 -10.12 -0.46 -0.62
CA ARG A 14 -11.54 -0.47 -0.26
C ARG A 14 -12.37 0.41 -1.17
N GLU A 15 -11.87 1.59 -1.47
CA GLU A 15 -12.53 2.56 -2.35
C GLU A 15 -12.74 1.97 -3.74
N CYS A 16 -11.80 1.15 -4.22
CA CYS A 16 -11.93 0.46 -5.49
C CYS A 16 -12.85 -0.76 -5.44
N GLY A 17 -13.48 -1.01 -4.31
CA GLY A 17 -14.43 -2.12 -4.15
C GLY A 17 -13.78 -3.48 -4.01
N LEU A 18 -12.51 -3.53 -3.63
CA LEU A 18 -11.77 -4.78 -3.49
C LEU A 18 -11.57 -5.13 -2.02
N THR A 19 -11.66 -6.43 -1.72
CA THR A 19 -11.15 -6.92 -0.46
C THR A 19 -9.63 -7.04 -0.56
N GLN A 20 -8.96 -7.12 0.58
CA GLN A 20 -7.52 -7.31 0.59
C GLN A 20 -7.14 -8.62 -0.09
N LYS A 21 -7.94 -9.67 0.10
CA LYS A 21 -7.74 -10.95 -0.55
C LYS A 21 -7.82 -10.85 -2.08
N GLU A 22 -8.86 -10.16 -2.57
CA GLU A 22 -9.02 -9.94 -4.00
C GLU A 22 -7.89 -9.13 -4.60
N CYS A 23 -7.48 -8.09 -3.90
CA CYS A 23 -6.37 -7.25 -4.32
C CYS A 23 -5.08 -8.08 -4.42
N ALA A 24 -4.78 -8.88 -3.39
CA ALA A 24 -3.60 -9.73 -3.38
C ALA A 24 -3.59 -10.68 -4.58
N ALA A 25 -4.70 -11.35 -4.83
CA ALA A 25 -4.81 -12.29 -5.95
C ALA A 25 -4.51 -11.61 -7.28
N LYS A 26 -5.00 -10.39 -7.46
CA LYS A 26 -4.82 -9.66 -8.73
C LYS A 26 -3.39 -9.20 -8.96
N ILE A 27 -2.57 -9.13 -7.94
CA ILE A 27 -1.16 -8.74 -8.09
C ILE A 27 -0.21 -9.91 -7.84
N GLY A 28 -0.73 -11.13 -7.78
CA GLY A 28 0.09 -12.33 -7.66
C GLY A 28 0.63 -12.62 -6.27
N LEU A 29 -0.02 -12.10 -5.24
CA LEU A 29 0.35 -12.34 -3.85
C LEU A 29 -0.73 -13.14 -3.13
N SER A 30 -0.35 -13.84 -2.07
CA SER A 30 -1.34 -14.37 -1.13
C SER A 30 -1.85 -13.22 -0.26
N GLU A 31 -3.01 -13.41 0.34
CA GLU A 31 -3.56 -12.42 1.28
C GLU A 31 -2.61 -12.16 2.43
N GLY A 32 -1.98 -13.23 2.96
CA GLY A 32 -1.02 -13.09 4.05
C GLY A 32 0.20 -12.27 3.65
N GLN A 33 0.71 -12.48 2.43
CA GLN A 33 1.85 -11.70 1.93
C GLN A 33 1.49 -10.22 1.81
N LEU A 34 0.33 -9.92 1.24
CA LEU A 34 -0.10 -8.52 1.13
C LEU A 34 -0.30 -7.91 2.51
N ASN A 35 -0.92 -8.66 3.42
CA ASN A 35 -1.14 -8.18 4.78
C ASN A 35 0.16 -7.79 5.47
N ARG A 36 1.20 -8.62 5.34
CA ARG A 36 2.51 -8.35 5.94
C ARG A 36 3.18 -7.12 5.34
N LYS A 37 3.03 -6.94 4.03
CA LYS A 37 3.58 -5.75 3.36
C LYS A 37 2.85 -4.48 3.80
N LEU A 38 1.53 -4.55 3.93
CA LEU A 38 0.73 -3.42 4.43
C LEU A 38 1.01 -3.13 5.91
N ALA A 39 1.44 -4.15 6.66
CA ALA A 39 1.84 -3.97 8.06
C ALA A 39 3.27 -3.43 8.19
N GLY A 40 4.01 -3.31 7.09
CA GLY A 40 5.38 -2.79 7.12
C GLY A 40 6.43 -3.84 7.43
N GLU A 41 6.07 -5.13 7.50
CA GLU A 41 7.04 -6.19 7.81
C GLU A 41 7.95 -6.50 6.62
N TYR A 42 7.43 -6.32 5.41
CA TYR A 42 8.20 -6.52 4.18
C TYR A 42 7.94 -5.37 3.23
N ASN A 43 8.93 -5.06 2.42
CA ASN A 43 8.80 -4.00 1.43
C ASN A 43 8.03 -4.48 0.21
N PHE A 44 7.29 -3.57 -0.41
CA PHE A 44 6.72 -3.83 -1.73
C PHE A 44 7.84 -3.85 -2.77
N LYS A 45 7.81 -4.83 -3.65
CA LYS A 45 8.68 -4.84 -4.81
C LYS A 45 8.22 -3.79 -5.80
N GLN A 46 9.14 -3.29 -6.61
CA GLN A 46 8.82 -2.29 -7.63
C GLN A 46 7.72 -2.78 -8.57
N SER A 47 7.76 -4.06 -8.96
CA SER A 47 6.73 -4.64 -9.82
C SER A 47 5.36 -4.68 -9.14
N GLU A 48 5.35 -4.92 -7.84
CA GLU A 48 4.09 -4.93 -7.07
C GLU A 48 3.49 -3.53 -6.96
N ILE A 49 4.33 -2.52 -6.76
CA ILE A 49 3.88 -1.13 -6.75
C ILE A 49 3.29 -0.78 -8.11
N HIS A 50 3.97 -1.14 -9.18
CA HIS A 50 3.48 -0.91 -10.54
C HIS A 50 2.12 -1.57 -10.77
N ASN A 51 1.98 -2.83 -10.37
CA ASN A 51 0.73 -3.56 -10.52
C ASN A 51 -0.40 -2.96 -9.69
N LEU A 52 -0.10 -2.53 -8.47
CA LEU A 52 -1.10 -1.87 -7.62
C LEU A 52 -1.54 -0.54 -8.20
N CYS A 53 -0.61 0.23 -8.75
CA CYS A 53 -0.96 1.51 -9.38
C CYS A 53 -1.91 1.29 -10.56
N GLY A 54 -1.66 0.27 -11.37
CA GLY A 54 -2.55 -0.06 -12.48
C GLY A 54 -3.91 -0.56 -12.02
N LEU A 55 -3.91 -1.44 -11.02
CA LEU A 55 -5.15 -2.02 -10.49
C LEU A 55 -6.03 -0.98 -9.81
N LEU A 56 -5.43 -0.09 -9.03
CA LEU A 56 -6.15 0.86 -8.19
C LEU A 56 -6.27 2.25 -8.82
N ASP A 57 -5.79 2.40 -10.04
CA ASP A 57 -5.79 3.68 -10.76
C ASP A 57 -5.10 4.79 -9.98
N ILE A 58 -3.90 4.48 -9.47
CA ILE A 58 -3.07 5.42 -8.75
C ILE A 58 -2.14 6.11 -9.75
N ASP A 59 -2.23 7.44 -9.82
CA ASP A 59 -1.40 8.25 -10.68
C ASP A 59 0.05 8.28 -10.14
N ALA A 60 1.01 8.41 -11.05
CA ALA A 60 2.42 8.48 -10.69
C ALA A 60 2.71 9.55 -9.62
N LYS A 61 2.05 10.67 -9.70
CA LYS A 61 2.26 11.76 -8.71
C LYS A 61 1.67 11.44 -7.33
N GLU A 62 0.88 10.37 -7.21
CA GLU A 62 0.30 9.95 -5.93
C GLU A 62 1.06 8.78 -5.30
N ILE A 63 2.07 8.23 -5.97
CA ILE A 63 2.82 7.09 -5.47
C ILE A 63 3.41 7.38 -4.09
N GLY A 64 3.98 8.57 -3.90
CA GLY A 64 4.54 8.94 -2.61
C GLY A 64 3.53 8.91 -1.49
N TYR A 65 2.32 9.36 -1.77
CA TYR A 65 1.25 9.38 -0.77
C TYR A 65 0.83 7.96 -0.35
N TYR A 66 0.76 7.02 -1.30
CA TYR A 66 0.28 5.67 -1.01
C TYR A 66 1.37 4.72 -0.53
N PHE A 67 2.61 4.87 -1.01
CA PHE A 67 3.66 3.89 -0.78
C PHE A 67 4.83 4.40 0.05
N PHE A 68 4.95 5.69 0.24
CA PHE A 68 6.11 6.27 0.93
C PHE A 68 5.76 7.30 1.98
N ALA A 69 4.49 7.38 2.37
CA ALA A 69 4.09 8.29 3.43
C ALA A 69 4.57 7.77 4.77
N LEU A 70 5.40 8.52 5.45
CA LEU A 70 5.96 8.13 6.72
C LEU A 70 4.97 8.35 7.85
N LYS A 71 4.97 7.44 8.80
CA LYS A 71 4.29 7.67 10.07
C LYS A 71 5.11 8.69 10.84
N VAL A 72 4.50 9.82 11.08
CA VAL A 72 5.17 10.92 11.79
C VAL A 72 4.50 11.08 13.13
N GLU A 73 5.29 10.99 14.20
CA GLU A 73 4.82 11.36 15.51
C GLU A 73 4.71 12.87 15.58
N LYS A 74 3.66 13.31 16.23
CA LYS A 74 3.51 14.75 16.43
C LYS A 74 4.41 15.19 17.56
N TYR A 75 5.33 16.06 17.24
CA TYR A 75 6.19 16.65 18.23
C TYR A 75 5.60 17.99 18.69
N GLN A 76 5.67 18.17 19.96
CA GLN A 76 5.31 19.47 20.54
C GLN A 76 6.57 20.34 20.50
N LEU A 77 6.51 21.35 19.72
CA LEU A 77 7.62 22.32 19.61
C LEU A 77 7.42 23.46 20.58
#